data_189d80c08f32d0b79295383cd720609f
#
_entry.id   189d80c08f32d0b79295383cd720609f
#
_cell.length_a   1.000
_cell.length_b   1.000
_cell.length_c   1.000
_cell.angle_alpha   90.00
_cell.angle_beta   90.00
_cell.angle_gamma   90.00
#
_symmetry.space_group_name_H-M   'P 1'
#
loop_
_entity.id
_entity.type
_entity.pdbx_description
1 polymer ?
#
loop_
_entity_poly.entity_id
_entity_poly.type
_entity_poly.pdbx_seq_one_letter_code
_entity_poly.pdbx_strand_id
1 'polypeptide(L)'
;GTKGLVNIQSLIYNNDLYIIEVNPRSSRTVPYISKVTGVPMVLLATRAMLGEKVRDMGFGTGLYRNPPYFAVKVPVFSFEKLMDVDTHLGPEMKSTGEVLGIASTMEEAIFKGLIAAGYKITRPGDAENKGRVPGILFSVRKTDRYELPDLARKFYDMGFALYATEGNAETLRDFGMEVTVVNKIHENPDDNLLTVLDSGKIDYVVSTSAKGRDPHSDSVKMRRHAVEKDIPCLTAIDTANAVANCLKSKYNAENVELVNINELRDTKQTLRFCKMDSTGNDFIVINAMNVGVSNPAGLAVRLCERMNGGIGADSLVLIERSRKADAKMRFFNRDGSEGRMAGNAIRCVGKYLYDNDINGITEKHGRKTDATETITIETEAGIKTLVLYKQNGKVSSVSVDMGSPIFDPAQIPVTLKDSELPKLEDGAKLPSRAVCNQTLNVAGTDYSVTCVNVGNPHCVVFSKFVDKEPLEKIGPLFETHPVFPNRTNTEFVRVVGPNELKLRTWERGNGETLACGTGACAAVVAAVLNGFCRINQDITVRVRGGVLHVKYTGETIYLTGGTTTCYEGSVEI
;
A
#
# COMPACT_ATOMS: atom_id res chain seq x y z
N GLY A 1 11.03 27.39 -28.14
CA GLY A 1 10.41 26.63 -27.08
C GLY A 1 9.04 27.22 -26.71
N THR A 2 8.10 26.37 -26.34
CA THR A 2 6.76 26.79 -25.91
C THR A 2 6.87 27.52 -24.58
N LYS A 3 6.21 28.68 -24.46
CA LYS A 3 6.03 29.45 -23.22
C LYS A 3 4.55 29.43 -22.84
N GLY A 4 4.26 29.24 -21.56
CA GLY A 4 2.90 29.19 -21.05
C GLY A 4 2.42 27.78 -20.70
N LEU A 5 1.12 27.51 -20.85
CA LEU A 5 0.50 26.25 -20.49
C LEU A 5 0.72 25.16 -21.52
N VAL A 6 1.04 23.97 -21.06
CA VAL A 6 1.15 22.75 -21.87
C VAL A 6 0.40 21.63 -21.14
N ASN A 7 -0.44 20.92 -21.88
CA ASN A 7 -1.07 19.69 -21.43
C ASN A 7 -0.40 18.52 -22.14
N ILE A 8 0.10 17.54 -21.38
CA ILE A 8 0.77 16.34 -21.90
C ILE A 8 -0.02 15.13 -21.46
N GLN A 9 -0.42 14.30 -22.42
CA GLN A 9 -1.00 12.98 -22.15
C GLN A 9 0.06 11.90 -22.36
N SER A 10 0.18 11.03 -21.40
CA SER A 10 1.16 9.96 -21.41
C SER A 10 0.57 8.64 -20.92
N LEU A 11 1.20 7.55 -21.31
CA LEU A 11 0.91 6.18 -20.89
C LEU A 11 2.19 5.56 -20.33
N ILE A 12 2.07 4.84 -19.23
CA ILE A 12 3.15 4.01 -18.69
C ILE A 12 2.82 2.55 -19.03
N TYR A 13 3.72 1.89 -19.75
CA TYR A 13 3.60 0.48 -20.08
C TYR A 13 4.96 -0.20 -19.94
N ASN A 14 5.03 -1.32 -19.23
CA ASN A 14 6.28 -2.02 -18.90
C ASN A 14 7.38 -1.11 -18.33
N ASN A 15 6.98 -0.16 -17.48
CA ASN A 15 7.86 0.85 -16.86
C ASN A 15 8.44 1.91 -17.81
N ASP A 16 8.02 1.92 -19.08
CA ASP A 16 8.37 2.93 -20.08
C ASP A 16 7.28 3.99 -20.20
N LEU A 17 7.69 5.25 -20.35
CA LEU A 17 6.78 6.39 -20.54
C LEU A 17 6.58 6.68 -22.02
N TYR A 18 5.34 6.56 -22.47
CA TYR A 18 4.92 6.89 -23.85
C TYR A 18 4.14 8.19 -23.85
N ILE A 19 4.59 9.17 -24.64
CA ILE A 19 3.84 10.41 -24.85
C ILE A 19 2.81 10.18 -25.96
N ILE A 20 1.53 10.34 -25.61
CA ILE A 20 0.42 10.18 -26.55
C ILE A 20 0.25 11.46 -27.35
N GLU A 21 0.10 12.61 -26.62
CA GLU A 21 -0.02 13.92 -27.26
C GLU A 21 0.49 15.03 -26.36
N VAL A 22 0.85 16.16 -26.99
CA VAL A 22 1.26 17.41 -26.32
C VAL A 22 0.43 18.57 -26.87
N ASN A 23 -0.33 19.20 -26.00
CA ASN A 23 -1.19 20.34 -26.33
C ASN A 23 -0.64 21.63 -25.71
N PRO A 24 0.09 22.48 -26.47
CA PRO A 24 0.64 23.74 -25.95
C PRO A 24 -0.44 24.85 -25.92
N ARG A 25 -1.46 24.67 -25.13
CA ARG A 25 -2.59 25.58 -24.96
C ARG A 25 -3.22 25.39 -23.58
N SER A 26 -4.08 26.34 -23.19
CA SER A 26 -4.98 26.13 -22.04
C SER A 26 -5.95 24.98 -22.30
N SER A 27 -6.31 24.25 -21.26
CA SER A 27 -7.27 23.15 -21.29
C SER A 27 -8.36 23.39 -20.24
N ARG A 28 -9.46 22.63 -20.31
CA ARG A 28 -10.51 22.64 -19.28
C ARG A 28 -10.01 22.22 -17.90
N THR A 29 -8.92 21.45 -17.85
CA THR A 29 -8.29 21.00 -16.60
C THR A 29 -7.59 22.16 -15.86
N VAL A 30 -7.23 23.25 -16.55
CA VAL A 30 -6.49 24.37 -15.92
C VAL A 30 -7.29 25.06 -14.80
N PRO A 31 -8.57 25.44 -14.98
CA PRO A 31 -9.38 25.99 -13.88
C PRO A 31 -9.52 25.01 -12.71
N TYR A 32 -9.68 23.71 -13.00
CA TYR A 32 -9.74 22.67 -12.00
C TYR A 32 -8.45 22.61 -11.17
N ILE A 33 -7.29 22.47 -11.83
CA ILE A 33 -5.99 22.40 -11.14
C ILE A 33 -5.72 23.70 -10.37
N SER A 34 -6.04 24.85 -10.93
CA SER A 34 -5.86 26.14 -10.24
C SER A 34 -6.67 26.21 -8.95
N LYS A 35 -7.92 25.72 -8.95
CA LYS A 35 -8.77 25.65 -7.76
C LYS A 35 -8.23 24.66 -6.73
N VAL A 36 -7.85 23.46 -7.18
CA VAL A 36 -7.37 22.38 -6.31
C VAL A 36 -6.03 22.74 -5.67
N THR A 37 -5.08 23.25 -6.42
CA THR A 37 -3.72 23.54 -5.92
C THR A 37 -3.58 24.93 -5.29
N GLY A 38 -4.50 25.85 -5.59
CA GLY A 38 -4.35 27.26 -5.23
C GLY A 38 -3.35 28.03 -6.09
N VAL A 39 -2.74 27.38 -7.09
CA VAL A 39 -1.78 27.99 -8.00
C VAL A 39 -2.52 28.69 -9.14
N PRO A 40 -2.38 30.00 -9.33
CA PRO A 40 -3.08 30.74 -10.38
C PRO A 40 -2.45 30.48 -11.76
N MET A 41 -2.69 29.27 -12.31
CA MET A 41 -2.01 28.75 -13.51
C MET A 41 -2.10 29.71 -14.72
N VAL A 42 -3.26 30.33 -14.95
CA VAL A 42 -3.44 31.25 -16.06
C VAL A 42 -2.61 32.52 -15.89
N LEU A 43 -2.58 33.09 -14.68
CA LEU A 43 -1.76 34.27 -14.37
C LEU A 43 -0.27 33.96 -14.57
N LEU A 44 0.21 32.82 -14.02
CA LEU A 44 1.61 32.42 -14.17
C LEU A 44 1.99 32.20 -15.63
N ALA A 45 1.10 31.57 -16.40
CA ALA A 45 1.32 31.35 -17.84
C ALA A 45 1.43 32.68 -18.60
N THR A 46 0.55 33.65 -18.29
CA THR A 46 0.57 34.98 -18.90
C THR A 46 1.88 35.71 -18.58
N ARG A 47 2.31 35.72 -17.32
CA ARG A 47 3.59 36.31 -16.91
C ARG A 47 4.78 35.62 -17.59
N ALA A 48 4.75 34.28 -17.71
CA ALA A 48 5.79 33.52 -18.42
C ALA A 48 5.84 33.85 -19.94
N MET A 49 4.69 34.06 -20.57
CA MET A 49 4.63 34.48 -21.97
C MET A 49 5.18 35.91 -22.14
N LEU A 50 5.00 36.79 -21.16
CA LEU A 50 5.58 38.12 -21.12
C LEU A 50 7.08 38.16 -20.77
N GLY A 51 7.69 36.99 -20.50
CA GLY A 51 9.14 36.86 -20.33
C GLY A 51 9.62 36.68 -18.89
N GLU A 52 8.73 36.71 -17.89
CA GLU A 52 9.09 36.44 -16.50
C GLU A 52 9.49 34.95 -16.34
N LYS A 53 10.44 34.69 -15.46
CA LYS A 53 10.87 33.32 -15.17
C LYS A 53 10.01 32.72 -14.08
N VAL A 54 9.50 31.50 -14.28
CA VAL A 54 8.64 30.78 -13.32
C VAL A 54 9.24 30.73 -11.92
N ARG A 55 10.55 30.54 -11.79
CA ARG A 55 11.26 30.51 -10.51
C ARG A 55 11.16 31.80 -9.69
N ASP A 56 10.93 32.95 -10.36
CA ASP A 56 10.87 34.27 -9.73
C ASP A 56 9.43 34.67 -9.36
N MET A 57 8.43 33.83 -9.67
CA MET A 57 7.01 34.09 -9.46
C MET A 57 6.47 33.67 -8.08
N GLY A 58 7.31 33.07 -7.22
CA GLY A 58 6.95 32.72 -5.83
C GLY A 58 6.22 31.37 -5.65
N PHE A 59 6.01 30.60 -6.72
CA PHE A 59 5.33 29.28 -6.67
C PHE A 59 6.29 28.09 -6.84
N GLY A 60 7.60 28.35 -6.85
CA GLY A 60 8.62 27.31 -7.04
C GLY A 60 8.70 26.76 -8.47
N THR A 61 9.43 25.65 -8.62
CA THR A 61 9.60 24.91 -9.89
C THR A 61 9.47 23.42 -9.61
N GLY A 62 9.12 22.63 -10.64
CA GLY A 62 8.91 21.19 -10.50
C GLY A 62 7.46 20.83 -10.14
N LEU A 63 7.27 19.67 -9.53
CA LEU A 63 5.93 19.23 -9.08
C LEU A 63 5.49 20.08 -7.88
N TYR A 64 4.27 20.61 -7.97
CA TYR A 64 3.67 21.31 -6.85
C TYR A 64 3.20 20.31 -5.78
N ARG A 65 3.20 20.73 -4.52
CA ARG A 65 2.75 19.89 -3.39
C ARG A 65 1.29 19.43 -3.60
N ASN A 66 0.99 18.19 -3.17
CA ASN A 66 -0.38 17.71 -3.19
C ASN A 66 -1.22 18.47 -2.16
N PRO A 67 -2.49 18.76 -2.46
CA PRO A 67 -3.39 19.37 -1.50
C PRO A 67 -3.69 18.40 -0.34
N PRO A 68 -3.99 18.89 0.88
CA PRO A 68 -4.28 18.07 2.05
C PRO A 68 -5.71 17.50 2.07
N TYR A 69 -6.35 17.39 0.92
CA TYR A 69 -7.73 16.92 0.74
C TYR A 69 -7.85 16.13 -0.56
N PHE A 70 -8.95 15.40 -0.69
CA PHE A 70 -9.30 14.73 -1.94
C PHE A 70 -10.06 15.66 -2.86
N ALA A 71 -9.66 15.68 -4.12
CA ALA A 71 -10.32 16.44 -5.16
C ALA A 71 -10.68 15.50 -6.32
N VAL A 72 -11.95 15.40 -6.62
CA VAL A 72 -12.48 14.52 -7.67
C VAL A 72 -13.09 15.35 -8.78
N LYS A 73 -12.62 15.12 -9.99
CA LYS A 73 -13.19 15.71 -11.21
C LYS A 73 -14.19 14.73 -11.80
N VAL A 74 -15.46 15.16 -11.89
CA VAL A 74 -16.52 14.36 -12.50
C VAL A 74 -16.96 15.02 -13.81
N PRO A 75 -16.93 14.30 -14.95
CA PRO A 75 -17.42 14.84 -16.21
C PRO A 75 -18.94 14.94 -16.20
N VAL A 76 -19.46 16.01 -16.83
CA VAL A 76 -20.88 16.20 -17.09
C VAL A 76 -21.17 15.88 -18.55
N PHE A 77 -22.21 15.10 -18.80
CA PHE A 77 -22.66 14.71 -20.12
C PHE A 77 -24.07 15.27 -20.36
N SER A 78 -24.34 15.73 -21.57
CA SER A 78 -25.67 16.17 -22.00
C SER A 78 -26.32 15.19 -22.97
N PHE A 79 -26.15 13.89 -22.73
CA PHE A 79 -26.71 12.84 -23.60
C PHE A 79 -28.24 12.90 -23.69
N GLU A 80 -28.92 13.32 -22.63
CA GLU A 80 -30.36 13.56 -22.58
C GLU A 80 -30.87 14.56 -23.63
N LYS A 81 -30.00 15.51 -24.04
CA LYS A 81 -30.31 16.54 -25.06
C LYS A 81 -29.92 16.13 -26.48
N LEU A 82 -29.20 15.02 -26.63
CA LEU A 82 -28.62 14.57 -27.89
C LEU A 82 -29.26 13.19 -28.23
N MET A 83 -30.40 13.21 -28.88
CA MET A 83 -31.02 12.00 -29.41
C MET A 83 -30.08 11.32 -30.40
N ASP A 84 -30.00 9.98 -30.37
CA ASP A 84 -29.23 9.14 -31.29
C ASP A 84 -27.70 9.12 -31.08
N VAL A 85 -27.15 9.67 -30.01
CA VAL A 85 -25.72 9.59 -29.70
C VAL A 85 -25.41 8.33 -28.86
N ASP A 86 -24.40 7.58 -29.28
CA ASP A 86 -23.86 6.48 -28.46
C ASP A 86 -23.22 7.05 -27.18
N THR A 87 -23.73 6.61 -26.04
CA THR A 87 -23.26 7.03 -24.71
C THR A 87 -21.95 6.34 -24.29
N HIS A 88 -21.44 5.41 -25.11
CA HIS A 88 -20.17 4.75 -24.85
C HIS A 88 -19.01 5.75 -24.89
N LEU A 89 -18.18 5.72 -23.85
CA LEU A 89 -16.96 6.52 -23.78
C LEU A 89 -15.87 5.90 -24.67
N GLY A 90 -15.34 6.70 -25.57
CA GLY A 90 -14.30 6.36 -26.53
C GLY A 90 -13.14 7.35 -26.44
N PRO A 91 -12.25 7.36 -27.42
CA PRO A 91 -11.14 8.32 -27.49
C PRO A 91 -11.62 9.76 -27.72
N GLU A 92 -12.82 9.95 -28.25
CA GLU A 92 -13.39 11.28 -28.47
C GLU A 92 -13.96 11.85 -27.15
N MET A 93 -13.78 13.15 -26.96
CA MET A 93 -14.36 13.86 -25.82
C MET A 93 -15.87 14.05 -26.02
N LYS A 94 -16.69 13.45 -25.15
CA LYS A 94 -18.15 13.58 -25.15
C LYS A 94 -18.70 14.42 -24.01
N SER A 95 -17.86 14.78 -23.03
CA SER A 95 -18.30 15.61 -21.90
C SER A 95 -18.58 17.04 -22.35
N THR A 96 -19.66 17.63 -21.82
CA THR A 96 -20.06 19.02 -22.06
C THR A 96 -19.59 19.96 -20.95
N GLY A 97 -19.23 19.43 -19.79
CA GLY A 97 -18.73 20.16 -18.63
C GLY A 97 -17.94 19.28 -17.69
N GLU A 98 -17.43 19.88 -16.62
CA GLU A 98 -16.71 19.19 -15.54
C GLU A 98 -17.11 19.85 -14.22
N VAL A 99 -17.31 19.04 -13.18
CA VAL A 99 -17.59 19.49 -11.82
C VAL A 99 -16.52 18.98 -10.87
N LEU A 100 -16.39 19.65 -9.72
CA LEU A 100 -15.38 19.40 -8.73
C LEU A 100 -16.04 19.00 -7.40
N GLY A 101 -15.69 17.81 -6.90
CA GLY A 101 -15.94 17.42 -5.52
C GLY A 101 -14.67 17.56 -4.68
N ILE A 102 -14.75 18.25 -3.54
CA ILE A 102 -13.63 18.41 -2.58
C ILE A 102 -14.10 17.99 -1.20
N ALA A 103 -13.30 17.16 -0.52
CA ALA A 103 -13.58 16.73 0.85
C ALA A 103 -12.33 16.18 1.53
N SER A 104 -12.42 15.96 2.84
CA SER A 104 -11.39 15.31 3.65
C SER A 104 -11.30 13.79 3.39
N THR A 105 -12.34 13.17 2.81
CA THR A 105 -12.36 11.75 2.42
C THR A 105 -12.65 11.60 0.92
N MET A 106 -12.18 10.50 0.33
CA MET A 106 -12.39 10.21 -1.09
C MET A 106 -13.87 9.97 -1.38
N GLU A 107 -14.57 9.23 -0.52
CA GLU A 107 -15.97 8.88 -0.66
C GLU A 107 -16.87 10.13 -0.66
N GLU A 108 -16.60 11.07 0.23
CA GLU A 108 -17.33 12.34 0.28
C GLU A 108 -17.03 13.22 -0.95
N ALA A 109 -15.77 13.29 -1.37
CA ALA A 109 -15.39 14.01 -2.58
C ALA A 109 -16.07 13.45 -3.83
N ILE A 110 -16.17 12.11 -3.95
CA ILE A 110 -16.92 11.44 -5.03
C ILE A 110 -18.41 11.78 -4.92
N PHE A 111 -19.01 11.67 -3.72
CA PHE A 111 -20.41 11.98 -3.50
C PHE A 111 -20.75 13.40 -3.96
N LYS A 112 -19.97 14.40 -3.51
CA LYS A 112 -20.14 15.82 -3.91
C LYS A 112 -20.02 16.00 -5.42
N GLY A 113 -19.04 15.33 -6.03
CA GLY A 113 -18.83 15.38 -7.48
C GLY A 113 -19.98 14.76 -8.27
N LEU A 114 -20.52 13.61 -7.83
CA LEU A 114 -21.66 12.95 -8.47
C LEU A 114 -22.92 13.82 -8.39
N ILE A 115 -23.27 14.33 -7.20
CA ILE A 115 -24.42 15.23 -7.02
C ILE A 115 -24.27 16.48 -7.88
N ALA A 116 -23.09 17.11 -7.90
CA ALA A 116 -22.83 18.29 -8.72
C ALA A 116 -22.91 18.01 -10.24
N ALA A 117 -22.66 16.75 -10.65
CA ALA A 117 -22.81 16.29 -12.03
C ALA A 117 -24.27 15.90 -12.39
N GLY A 118 -25.20 15.99 -11.43
CA GLY A 118 -26.61 15.67 -11.64
C GLY A 118 -26.95 14.18 -11.43
N TYR A 119 -26.04 13.38 -10.89
CA TYR A 119 -26.33 11.97 -10.62
C TYR A 119 -27.33 11.83 -9.47
N LYS A 120 -28.37 11.04 -9.70
CA LYS A 120 -29.31 10.62 -8.66
C LYS A 120 -28.67 9.53 -7.82
N ILE A 121 -28.58 9.75 -6.52
CA ILE A 121 -28.06 8.78 -5.56
C ILE A 121 -29.24 8.11 -4.87
N THR A 122 -29.36 6.80 -5.04
CA THR A 122 -30.43 5.97 -4.44
C THR A 122 -29.77 4.85 -3.63
N ARG A 123 -30.23 4.64 -2.40
CA ARG A 123 -29.74 3.58 -1.51
C ARG A 123 -30.89 2.77 -0.92
N PRO A 124 -30.69 1.48 -0.62
CA PRO A 124 -31.65 0.72 0.19
C PRO A 124 -31.89 1.40 1.55
N GLY A 125 -33.15 1.51 1.93
CA GLY A 125 -33.56 2.15 3.20
C GLY A 125 -33.76 3.66 3.15
N ASP A 126 -33.43 4.34 2.04
CA ASP A 126 -33.75 5.77 1.89
C ASP A 126 -35.28 5.97 1.88
N ALA A 127 -35.74 6.99 2.60
CA ALA A 127 -37.19 7.27 2.75
C ALA A 127 -37.88 7.55 1.40
N GLU A 128 -37.13 8.10 0.44
CA GLU A 128 -37.60 8.40 -0.92
C GLU A 128 -38.01 7.14 -1.69
N ASN A 129 -37.49 5.97 -1.34
CA ASN A 129 -37.81 4.71 -1.98
C ASN A 129 -39.24 4.19 -1.62
N LYS A 130 -39.91 4.76 -0.61
CA LYS A 130 -41.25 4.36 -0.17
C LYS A 130 -41.38 2.84 0.09
N GLY A 131 -40.33 2.23 0.65
CA GLY A 131 -40.25 0.79 0.93
C GLY A 131 -39.87 -0.09 -0.28
N ARG A 132 -39.61 0.47 -1.47
CA ARG A 132 -39.07 -0.27 -2.61
C ARG A 132 -37.60 -0.61 -2.37
N VAL A 133 -37.19 -1.82 -2.74
CA VAL A 133 -35.79 -2.22 -2.79
C VAL A 133 -35.17 -1.71 -4.09
N PRO A 134 -34.15 -0.84 -4.04
CA PRO A 134 -33.44 -0.39 -5.24
C PRO A 134 -32.76 -1.54 -5.96
N GLY A 135 -32.72 -1.48 -7.28
CA GLY A 135 -32.12 -2.51 -8.11
C GLY A 135 -30.90 -2.04 -8.89
N ILE A 136 -30.00 -2.97 -9.15
CA ILE A 136 -28.85 -2.77 -10.01
C ILE A 136 -28.78 -3.83 -11.09
N LEU A 137 -28.58 -3.40 -12.35
CA LEU A 137 -28.48 -4.29 -13.51
C LEU A 137 -27.03 -4.43 -13.97
N PHE A 138 -26.55 -5.68 -14.03
CA PHE A 138 -25.22 -6.03 -14.52
C PHE A 138 -25.26 -6.63 -15.93
N SER A 139 -24.58 -5.99 -16.87
CA SER A 139 -24.33 -6.47 -18.22
C SER A 139 -22.86 -6.30 -18.59
N VAL A 140 -22.03 -7.12 -17.96
CA VAL A 140 -20.58 -7.06 -18.03
C VAL A 140 -20.07 -8.05 -19.08
N ARG A 141 -19.11 -7.63 -19.91
CA ARG A 141 -18.51 -8.50 -20.94
C ARG A 141 -17.74 -9.66 -20.31
N LYS A 142 -17.60 -10.75 -21.06
CA LYS A 142 -16.98 -11.99 -20.58
C LYS A 142 -15.57 -11.79 -19.98
N THR A 143 -14.77 -10.92 -20.57
CA THR A 143 -13.40 -10.64 -20.10
C THR A 143 -13.31 -9.93 -18.75
N ASP A 144 -14.36 -9.25 -18.33
CA ASP A 144 -14.38 -8.46 -17.09
C ASP A 144 -15.16 -9.18 -15.96
N ARG A 145 -15.72 -10.37 -16.26
CA ARG A 145 -16.54 -11.12 -15.29
C ARG A 145 -15.77 -11.59 -14.06
N TYR A 146 -14.46 -11.69 -14.14
CA TYR A 146 -13.64 -12.09 -12.99
C TYR A 146 -13.65 -11.05 -11.85
N GLU A 147 -13.93 -9.77 -12.17
CA GLU A 147 -14.06 -8.69 -11.18
C GLU A 147 -15.53 -8.47 -10.73
N LEU A 148 -16.49 -9.05 -11.44
CA LEU A 148 -17.91 -8.84 -11.18
C LEU A 148 -18.38 -9.33 -9.81
N PRO A 149 -17.95 -10.50 -9.28
CA PRO A 149 -18.41 -10.98 -7.97
C PRO A 149 -18.09 -10.03 -6.82
N ASP A 150 -16.86 -9.49 -6.79
CA ASP A 150 -16.43 -8.56 -5.73
C ASP A 150 -17.20 -7.24 -5.79
N LEU A 151 -17.46 -6.73 -7.00
CA LEU A 151 -18.30 -5.55 -7.18
C LEU A 151 -19.74 -5.80 -6.77
N ALA A 152 -20.36 -6.87 -7.28
CA ALA A 152 -21.75 -7.17 -7.00
C ALA A 152 -22.02 -7.48 -5.53
N ARG A 153 -21.06 -8.12 -4.83
CA ARG A 153 -21.11 -8.37 -3.39
C ARG A 153 -21.32 -7.08 -2.60
N LYS A 154 -20.66 -6.00 -2.98
CA LYS A 154 -20.82 -4.70 -2.29
C LYS A 154 -22.26 -4.19 -2.36
N PHE A 155 -22.91 -4.31 -3.53
CA PHE A 155 -24.32 -3.91 -3.70
C PHE A 155 -25.27 -4.87 -3.00
N TYR A 156 -25.01 -6.18 -3.08
CA TYR A 156 -25.78 -7.21 -2.42
C TYR A 156 -25.80 -7.03 -0.89
N ASP A 157 -24.62 -6.81 -0.29
CA ASP A 157 -24.47 -6.60 1.16
C ASP A 157 -25.10 -5.28 1.63
N MET A 158 -25.25 -4.28 0.75
CA MET A 158 -26.02 -3.06 1.02
C MET A 158 -27.52 -3.26 0.90
N GLY A 159 -28.00 -4.42 0.38
CA GLY A 159 -29.41 -4.74 0.23
C GLY A 159 -30.03 -4.34 -1.10
N PHE A 160 -29.25 -4.14 -2.16
CA PHE A 160 -29.77 -3.96 -3.52
C PHE A 160 -30.30 -5.27 -4.09
N ALA A 161 -31.40 -5.20 -4.87
CA ALA A 161 -31.83 -6.30 -5.71
C ALA A 161 -30.91 -6.40 -6.94
N LEU A 162 -30.34 -7.59 -7.18
CA LEU A 162 -29.44 -7.81 -8.30
C LEU A 162 -30.19 -8.33 -9.53
N TYR A 163 -29.94 -7.71 -10.66
CA TYR A 163 -30.43 -8.11 -11.98
C TYR A 163 -29.22 -8.32 -12.89
N ALA A 164 -29.24 -9.36 -13.72
CA ALA A 164 -28.13 -9.62 -14.62
C ALA A 164 -28.54 -10.41 -15.86
N THR A 165 -27.82 -10.22 -16.97
CA THR A 165 -27.91 -11.13 -18.12
C THR A 165 -27.40 -12.52 -17.75
N GLU A 166 -27.92 -13.60 -18.39
CA GLU A 166 -27.72 -15.00 -18.01
C GLU A 166 -26.28 -15.33 -17.59
N GLY A 167 -25.30 -15.11 -18.47
CA GLY A 167 -23.91 -15.47 -18.13
C GLY A 167 -23.25 -14.61 -17.03
N ASN A 168 -23.82 -13.44 -16.68
CA ASN A 168 -23.44 -12.68 -15.50
C ASN A 168 -24.14 -13.23 -14.26
N ALA A 169 -25.42 -13.62 -14.40
CA ALA A 169 -26.20 -14.21 -13.33
C ALA A 169 -25.64 -15.56 -12.88
N GLU A 170 -25.22 -16.42 -13.81
CA GLU A 170 -24.49 -17.66 -13.49
C GLU A 170 -23.26 -17.36 -12.63
N THR A 171 -22.41 -16.43 -13.08
CA THR A 171 -21.22 -16.04 -12.33
C THR A 171 -21.55 -15.58 -10.90
N LEU A 172 -22.60 -14.78 -10.72
CA LEU A 172 -22.98 -14.25 -9.40
C LEU A 172 -23.59 -15.32 -8.48
N ARG A 173 -24.37 -16.24 -9.05
CA ARG A 173 -24.96 -17.39 -8.33
C ARG A 173 -23.90 -18.35 -7.81
N ASP A 174 -22.82 -18.58 -8.58
CA ASP A 174 -21.68 -19.41 -8.16
C ASP A 174 -21.01 -18.85 -6.90
N PHE A 175 -21.14 -17.53 -6.68
CA PHE A 175 -20.67 -16.84 -5.47
C PHE A 175 -21.76 -16.67 -4.40
N GLY A 176 -22.90 -17.37 -4.52
CA GLY A 176 -23.97 -17.41 -3.51
C GLY A 176 -24.81 -16.14 -3.40
N MET A 177 -24.96 -15.38 -4.50
CA MET A 177 -25.83 -14.21 -4.54
C MET A 177 -27.16 -14.54 -5.24
N GLU A 178 -28.26 -14.05 -4.70
CA GLU A 178 -29.57 -14.10 -5.38
C GLU A 178 -29.61 -13.07 -6.50
N VAL A 179 -29.91 -13.52 -7.72
CA VAL A 179 -29.91 -12.68 -8.92
C VAL A 179 -31.13 -12.99 -9.79
N THR A 180 -31.84 -11.95 -10.18
CA THR A 180 -32.89 -12.04 -11.19
C THR A 180 -32.27 -12.00 -12.58
N VAL A 181 -32.54 -13.03 -13.39
CA VAL A 181 -32.09 -13.08 -14.78
C VAL A 181 -32.91 -12.14 -15.63
N VAL A 182 -32.23 -11.42 -16.52
CA VAL A 182 -32.86 -10.55 -17.52
C VAL A 182 -32.44 -11.01 -18.91
N ASN A 183 -33.41 -11.24 -19.78
CA ASN A 183 -33.17 -11.65 -21.16
C ASN A 183 -32.54 -10.52 -21.97
N LYS A 184 -31.75 -10.86 -22.97
CA LYS A 184 -31.31 -9.89 -23.97
C LYS A 184 -32.47 -9.45 -24.85
N ILE A 185 -32.34 -8.31 -25.51
CA ILE A 185 -33.42 -7.70 -26.30
C ILE A 185 -33.89 -8.64 -27.40
N HIS A 186 -32.98 -9.40 -28.02
CA HIS A 186 -33.32 -10.32 -29.11
C HIS A 186 -33.84 -11.70 -28.63
N GLU A 187 -33.66 -12.03 -27.35
CA GLU A 187 -34.06 -13.33 -26.79
C GLU A 187 -35.57 -13.36 -26.44
N ASN A 188 -36.10 -12.26 -25.92
CA ASN A 188 -37.51 -12.13 -25.56
C ASN A 188 -37.99 -10.68 -25.79
N PRO A 189 -38.88 -10.42 -26.74
CA PRO A 189 -39.39 -9.07 -27.03
C PRO A 189 -40.19 -8.44 -25.88
N ASP A 190 -40.89 -9.24 -25.09
CA ASP A 190 -41.81 -8.78 -24.05
C ASP A 190 -41.20 -8.72 -22.65
N ASP A 191 -40.07 -9.40 -22.43
CA ASP A 191 -39.37 -9.43 -21.14
C ASP A 191 -37.83 -9.43 -21.35
N ASN A 192 -37.25 -8.26 -21.37
CA ASN A 192 -35.85 -8.06 -21.71
C ASN A 192 -35.20 -6.85 -20.99
N LEU A 193 -33.97 -6.54 -21.36
CA LEU A 193 -33.22 -5.42 -20.79
C LEU A 193 -33.97 -4.07 -20.83
N LEU A 194 -34.72 -3.79 -21.86
CA LEU A 194 -35.46 -2.51 -21.97
C LEU A 194 -36.70 -2.49 -21.06
N THR A 195 -37.46 -3.57 -21.06
CA THR A 195 -38.68 -3.67 -20.24
C THR A 195 -38.34 -3.64 -18.73
N VAL A 196 -37.22 -4.21 -18.31
CA VAL A 196 -36.81 -4.13 -16.91
C VAL A 196 -36.38 -2.71 -16.52
N LEU A 197 -35.78 -1.94 -17.42
CA LEU A 197 -35.48 -0.52 -17.19
C LEU A 197 -36.77 0.32 -17.11
N ASP A 198 -37.78 0.00 -17.92
CA ASP A 198 -39.09 0.65 -17.87
C ASP A 198 -39.90 0.34 -16.62
N SER A 199 -39.59 -0.78 -15.96
CA SER A 199 -40.34 -1.23 -14.77
C SER A 199 -40.13 -0.33 -13.52
N GLY A 200 -39.19 0.59 -13.55
CA GLY A 200 -38.80 1.42 -12.39
C GLY A 200 -38.13 0.67 -11.25
N LYS A 201 -37.70 -0.58 -11.50
CA LYS A 201 -37.03 -1.43 -10.50
C LYS A 201 -35.50 -1.19 -10.47
N ILE A 202 -34.93 -0.63 -11.53
CA ILE A 202 -33.49 -0.44 -11.70
C ILE A 202 -33.12 1.00 -11.40
N ASP A 203 -32.16 1.20 -10.50
CA ASP A 203 -31.60 2.50 -10.11
C ASP A 203 -30.19 2.72 -10.63
N TYR A 204 -29.46 1.65 -10.96
CA TYR A 204 -28.11 1.69 -11.53
C TYR A 204 -27.92 0.63 -12.58
N VAL A 205 -27.13 0.95 -13.61
CA VAL A 205 -26.70 -0.01 -14.63
C VAL A 205 -25.17 -0.07 -14.61
N VAL A 206 -24.61 -1.28 -14.59
CA VAL A 206 -23.19 -1.53 -14.85
C VAL A 206 -23.07 -2.27 -16.17
N SER A 207 -22.52 -1.60 -17.18
CA SER A 207 -22.41 -2.15 -18.53
C SER A 207 -21.04 -1.88 -19.14
N THR A 208 -20.16 -2.88 -19.12
CA THR A 208 -18.86 -2.78 -19.80
C THR A 208 -19.01 -3.11 -21.29
N SER A 209 -18.31 -2.34 -22.15
CA SER A 209 -18.48 -2.46 -23.59
C SER A 209 -17.74 -3.65 -24.18
N ALA A 210 -18.37 -4.35 -25.12
CA ALA A 210 -17.68 -5.29 -26.00
C ALA A 210 -16.65 -4.57 -26.90
N LYS A 211 -15.61 -5.28 -27.32
CA LYS A 211 -14.70 -4.77 -28.37
C LYS A 211 -15.49 -4.63 -29.67
N GLY A 212 -15.51 -3.42 -30.24
CA GLY A 212 -16.19 -3.10 -31.50
C GLY A 212 -17.34 -2.11 -31.29
N ARG A 213 -17.56 -1.25 -32.31
CA ARG A 213 -18.65 -0.26 -32.33
C ARG A 213 -19.78 -0.82 -33.18
N ASP A 214 -20.59 -1.70 -32.61
CA ASP A 214 -21.86 -2.06 -33.25
C ASP A 214 -22.99 -1.24 -32.62
N PRO A 215 -23.56 -0.24 -33.32
CA PRO A 215 -24.63 0.59 -32.84
C PRO A 215 -25.94 -0.22 -32.57
N HIS A 216 -26.06 -1.38 -33.15
CA HIS A 216 -27.25 -2.25 -33.03
C HIS A 216 -27.14 -3.24 -31.87
N SER A 217 -25.98 -3.28 -31.16
CA SER A 217 -25.80 -4.19 -30.03
C SER A 217 -26.78 -3.88 -28.90
N ASP A 218 -27.22 -4.91 -28.19
CA ASP A 218 -28.10 -4.79 -27.03
C ASP A 218 -27.53 -3.88 -25.94
N SER A 219 -26.22 -3.90 -25.76
CA SER A 219 -25.55 -3.04 -24.78
C SER A 219 -25.61 -1.55 -25.12
N VAL A 220 -25.57 -1.19 -26.42
CA VAL A 220 -25.76 0.21 -26.86
C VAL A 220 -27.22 0.66 -26.65
N LYS A 221 -28.16 -0.17 -27.05
CA LYS A 221 -29.59 0.11 -26.87
C LYS A 221 -29.96 0.25 -25.38
N MET A 222 -29.48 -0.67 -24.56
CA MET A 222 -29.68 -0.64 -23.10
C MET A 222 -29.12 0.64 -22.45
N ARG A 223 -27.86 1.01 -22.77
CA ARG A 223 -27.25 2.22 -22.21
C ARG A 223 -27.98 3.48 -22.63
N ARG A 224 -28.38 3.57 -23.90
CA ARG A 224 -29.17 4.69 -24.39
C ARG A 224 -30.50 4.79 -23.63
N HIS A 225 -31.20 3.67 -23.50
CA HIS A 225 -32.49 3.62 -22.78
C HIS A 225 -32.34 3.96 -21.29
N ALA A 226 -31.25 3.51 -20.65
CA ALA A 226 -30.95 3.90 -19.26
C ALA A 226 -30.78 5.43 -19.11
N VAL A 227 -30.08 6.08 -20.05
CA VAL A 227 -29.90 7.54 -20.04
C VAL A 227 -31.23 8.27 -20.29
N GLU A 228 -32.06 7.79 -21.20
CA GLU A 228 -33.40 8.35 -21.46
C GLU A 228 -34.34 8.25 -20.24
N LYS A 229 -34.08 7.28 -19.34
CA LYS A 229 -34.80 7.08 -18.08
C LYS A 229 -34.12 7.72 -16.87
N ASP A 230 -33.08 8.51 -17.08
CA ASP A 230 -32.27 9.15 -16.01
C ASP A 230 -31.69 8.11 -15.02
N ILE A 231 -31.32 6.93 -15.52
CA ILE A 231 -30.68 5.86 -14.74
C ILE A 231 -29.17 5.94 -14.94
N PRO A 232 -28.36 6.14 -13.86
CA PRO A 232 -26.92 6.15 -13.92
C PRO A 232 -26.35 4.87 -14.55
N CYS A 233 -25.58 5.04 -15.62
CA CYS A 233 -24.94 3.94 -16.34
C CYS A 233 -23.43 3.99 -16.17
N LEU A 234 -22.87 3.01 -15.46
CA LEU A 234 -21.45 2.87 -15.14
C LEU A 234 -20.80 1.94 -16.16
N THR A 235 -19.86 2.48 -16.94
CA THR A 235 -19.28 1.77 -18.09
C THR A 235 -17.91 1.13 -17.80
N ALA A 236 -17.40 1.29 -16.57
CA ALA A 236 -16.14 0.69 -16.10
C ALA A 236 -16.31 0.10 -14.69
N ILE A 237 -15.68 -1.03 -14.44
CA ILE A 237 -15.72 -1.72 -13.13
C ILE A 237 -15.12 -0.84 -12.03
N ASP A 238 -14.01 -0.14 -12.29
CA ASP A 238 -13.39 0.78 -11.33
C ASP A 238 -14.33 1.91 -10.91
N THR A 239 -15.04 2.51 -11.89
CA THR A 239 -16.05 3.55 -11.61
C THR A 239 -17.21 2.99 -10.78
N ALA A 240 -17.68 1.79 -11.10
CA ALA A 240 -18.75 1.13 -10.36
C ALA A 240 -18.30 0.79 -8.92
N ASN A 241 -17.06 0.38 -8.72
CA ASN A 241 -16.47 0.17 -7.40
C ASN A 241 -16.38 1.47 -6.58
N ALA A 242 -15.98 2.57 -7.21
CA ALA A 242 -15.92 3.88 -6.54
C ALA A 242 -17.32 4.35 -6.11
N VAL A 243 -18.33 4.18 -6.98
CA VAL A 243 -19.74 4.47 -6.65
C VAL A 243 -20.25 3.56 -5.52
N ALA A 244 -19.95 2.25 -5.55
CA ALA A 244 -20.34 1.34 -4.49
C ALA A 244 -19.75 1.75 -3.12
N ASN A 245 -18.48 2.13 -3.08
CA ASN A 245 -17.84 2.62 -1.85
C ASN A 245 -18.47 3.93 -1.37
N CYS A 246 -18.80 4.84 -2.28
CA CYS A 246 -19.51 6.08 -1.99
C CYS A 246 -20.91 5.81 -1.42
N LEU A 247 -21.67 4.88 -1.99
CA LEU A 247 -22.99 4.50 -1.48
C LEU A 247 -22.89 3.90 -0.07
N LYS A 248 -21.89 3.05 0.18
CA LYS A 248 -21.64 2.44 1.49
C LYS A 248 -21.30 3.47 2.57
N SER A 249 -20.67 4.59 2.22
CA SER A 249 -20.27 5.63 3.18
C SER A 249 -21.43 6.43 3.78
N LYS A 250 -22.65 6.33 3.21
CA LYS A 250 -23.87 7.00 3.68
C LYS A 250 -23.82 8.53 3.71
N TYR A 251 -22.94 9.16 2.95
CA TYR A 251 -23.00 10.62 2.77
C TYR A 251 -24.29 11.04 2.09
N ASN A 252 -24.89 12.13 2.56
CA ASN A 252 -26.09 12.74 2.00
C ASN A 252 -25.98 14.27 2.07
N ALA A 253 -26.97 15.00 1.57
CA ALA A 253 -26.94 16.47 1.55
C ALA A 253 -26.90 17.11 2.95
N GLU A 254 -27.32 16.40 3.98
CA GLU A 254 -27.40 16.92 5.35
C GLU A 254 -26.11 16.69 6.15
N ASN A 255 -25.31 15.65 5.81
CA ASN A 255 -24.13 15.25 6.55
C ASN A 255 -22.81 15.52 5.81
N VAL A 256 -22.83 16.12 4.63
CA VAL A 256 -21.61 16.55 3.94
C VAL A 256 -21.06 17.83 4.57
N GLU A 257 -19.75 17.89 4.70
CA GLU A 257 -19.05 19.06 5.19
C GLU A 257 -18.95 20.14 4.11
N LEU A 258 -19.33 21.38 4.44
CA LEU A 258 -19.06 22.54 3.57
C LEU A 258 -17.61 22.97 3.75
N VAL A 259 -16.87 22.95 2.65
CA VAL A 259 -15.45 23.26 2.66
C VAL A 259 -15.19 24.61 2.01
N ASN A 260 -14.56 25.54 2.76
CA ASN A 260 -14.09 26.81 2.19
C ASN A 260 -12.80 26.57 1.41
N ILE A 261 -12.88 26.61 0.08
CA ILE A 261 -11.72 26.37 -0.81
C ILE A 261 -10.57 27.35 -0.54
N ASN A 262 -10.87 28.57 -0.11
CA ASN A 262 -9.83 29.60 0.16
C ASN A 262 -9.07 29.28 1.46
N GLU A 263 -9.74 28.76 2.46
CA GLU A 263 -9.13 28.37 3.74
C GLU A 263 -8.39 27.03 3.66
N LEU A 264 -8.82 26.10 2.82
CA LEU A 264 -8.13 24.83 2.59
C LEU A 264 -6.68 24.97 2.13
N ARG A 265 -6.33 26.11 1.54
CA ARG A 265 -4.97 26.38 1.02
C ARG A 265 -3.98 26.71 2.12
N ASP A 266 -4.47 27.25 3.21
CA ASP A 266 -3.67 27.72 4.35
C ASP A 266 -3.67 26.70 5.51
N THR A 267 -4.51 25.66 5.44
CA THR A 267 -4.55 24.62 6.47
C THR A 267 -3.30 23.75 6.39
N LYS A 268 -2.44 23.94 7.35
CA LYS A 268 -1.38 22.99 7.67
C LYS A 268 -2.04 21.67 8.04
N GLN A 269 -1.67 20.62 7.35
CA GLN A 269 -2.16 19.30 7.69
C GLN A 269 -1.55 18.86 9.02
N THR A 270 -2.38 18.54 10.01
CA THR A 270 -1.92 17.99 11.27
C THR A 270 -1.89 16.47 11.19
N LEU A 271 -0.70 15.88 11.25
CA LEU A 271 -0.52 14.42 11.33
C LEU A 271 -0.33 14.00 12.78
N ARG A 272 -1.10 13.03 13.23
CA ARG A 272 -0.84 12.33 14.48
C ARG A 272 0.21 11.27 14.26
N PHE A 273 1.16 11.18 15.16
CA PHE A 273 2.21 10.17 15.13
C PHE A 273 2.37 9.48 16.48
N CYS A 274 2.90 8.27 16.44
CA CYS A 274 3.33 7.54 17.59
C CYS A 274 4.84 7.31 17.49
N LYS A 275 5.60 7.77 18.48
CA LYS A 275 7.02 7.46 18.61
C LYS A 275 7.17 6.11 19.27
N MET A 276 7.84 5.18 18.61
CA MET A 276 8.00 3.81 19.09
C MET A 276 9.46 3.38 19.04
N ASP A 277 9.81 2.46 19.94
CA ASP A 277 11.11 1.80 19.98
C ASP A 277 10.94 0.29 19.83
N SER A 278 11.87 -0.32 19.15
CA SER A 278 12.00 -1.78 19.13
C SER A 278 13.48 -2.14 19.12
N THR A 279 13.94 -2.60 20.28
CA THR A 279 15.31 -3.11 20.48
C THR A 279 16.38 -2.07 20.13
N GLY A 280 16.14 -0.78 20.50
CA GLY A 280 17.07 0.32 20.31
C GLY A 280 16.96 1.03 18.95
N ASN A 281 16.12 0.57 18.03
CA ASN A 281 15.73 1.34 16.85
C ASN A 281 14.43 2.09 17.13
N ASP A 282 14.38 3.35 16.76
CA ASP A 282 13.23 4.21 17.01
C ASP A 282 12.53 4.65 15.72
N PHE A 283 11.22 4.67 15.77
CA PHE A 283 10.35 4.89 14.62
C PHE A 283 9.31 5.96 14.88
N ILE A 284 9.02 6.75 13.86
CA ILE A 284 7.84 7.60 13.81
C ILE A 284 6.77 6.82 13.04
N VAL A 285 5.74 6.36 13.72
CA VAL A 285 4.63 5.60 13.13
C VAL A 285 3.46 6.51 12.91
N ILE A 286 2.97 6.60 11.67
CA ILE A 286 1.82 7.40 11.27
C ILE A 286 0.75 6.49 10.67
N ASN A 287 -0.46 6.56 11.19
CA ASN A 287 -1.62 5.92 10.58
C ASN A 287 -2.11 6.77 9.40
N ALA A 288 -1.75 6.34 8.19
CA ALA A 288 -2.09 6.98 6.93
C ALA A 288 -3.31 6.34 6.24
N MET A 289 -4.07 5.46 6.92
CA MET A 289 -5.23 4.77 6.32
C MET A 289 -6.34 5.70 5.87
N ASN A 290 -6.49 6.84 6.55
CA ASN A 290 -7.51 7.85 6.27
C ASN A 290 -6.92 9.23 5.95
N VAL A 291 -5.60 9.34 5.90
CA VAL A 291 -4.90 10.62 5.69
C VAL A 291 -3.87 10.44 4.58
N GLY A 292 -4.00 11.19 3.50
CA GLY A 292 -3.02 11.17 2.40
C GLY A 292 -1.70 11.82 2.83
N VAL A 293 -0.59 11.10 2.68
CA VAL A 293 0.77 11.64 2.84
C VAL A 293 1.37 11.84 1.46
N SER A 294 1.48 13.08 1.03
CA SER A 294 1.80 13.43 -0.36
C SER A 294 3.27 13.22 -0.76
N ASN A 295 4.19 13.37 0.19
CA ASN A 295 5.63 13.19 -0.03
C ASN A 295 6.25 12.45 1.16
N PRO A 296 6.06 11.12 1.25
CA PRO A 296 6.60 10.35 2.37
C PRO A 296 8.13 10.44 2.51
N ALA A 297 8.85 10.45 1.40
CA ALA A 297 10.30 10.56 1.39
C ALA A 297 10.78 11.89 2.00
N GLY A 298 10.24 13.01 1.54
CA GLY A 298 10.54 14.34 2.09
C GLY A 298 10.09 14.49 3.55
N LEU A 299 8.95 13.86 3.90
CA LEU A 299 8.45 13.84 5.27
C LEU A 299 9.41 13.06 6.18
N ALA A 300 9.94 11.92 5.74
CA ALA A 300 10.91 11.13 6.48
C ALA A 300 12.18 11.94 6.77
N VAL A 301 12.75 12.59 5.75
CA VAL A 301 13.93 13.46 5.93
C VAL A 301 13.68 14.54 6.99
N ARG A 302 12.51 15.19 6.95
CA ARG A 302 12.17 16.26 7.88
C ARG A 302 11.90 15.75 9.31
N LEU A 303 11.06 14.71 9.45
CA LEU A 303 10.60 14.24 10.76
C LEU A 303 11.66 13.41 11.47
N CYS A 304 12.45 12.62 10.73
CA CYS A 304 13.50 11.78 11.32
C CYS A 304 14.76 12.57 11.71
N GLU A 305 14.85 13.85 11.32
CA GLU A 305 15.92 14.73 11.78
C GLU A 305 15.90 14.85 13.31
N ARG A 306 17.05 14.57 13.97
CA ARG A 306 17.16 14.58 15.44
C ARG A 306 17.45 15.97 16.02
N MET A 307 17.90 16.87 15.16
CA MET A 307 18.18 18.28 15.46
C MET A 307 17.27 19.15 14.58
N ASN A 308 17.32 20.46 14.74
CA ASN A 308 16.67 21.42 13.83
C ASN A 308 15.14 21.26 13.63
N GLY A 309 14.41 20.87 14.69
CA GLY A 309 12.94 20.86 14.67
C GLY A 309 12.28 19.59 14.12
N GLY A 310 13.04 18.51 13.89
CA GLY A 310 12.49 17.18 13.65
C GLY A 310 11.98 16.54 14.94
N ILE A 311 11.24 15.44 14.80
CA ILE A 311 10.85 14.57 15.93
C ILE A 311 12.04 13.70 16.34
N GLY A 312 12.89 13.35 15.37
CA GLY A 312 14.05 12.49 15.52
C GLY A 312 13.69 11.00 15.55
N ALA A 313 14.16 10.26 14.57
CA ALA A 313 14.02 8.80 14.52
C ALA A 313 15.01 8.19 13.53
N ASP A 314 15.16 6.86 13.57
CA ASP A 314 15.89 6.13 12.55
C ASP A 314 15.09 6.07 11.24
N SER A 315 13.73 6.01 11.34
CA SER A 315 12.89 5.89 10.17
C SER A 315 11.45 6.35 10.41
N LEU A 316 10.76 6.68 9.30
CA LEU A 316 9.34 6.93 9.24
C LEU A 316 8.60 5.67 8.77
N VAL A 317 7.53 5.30 9.45
CA VAL A 317 6.66 4.18 9.09
C VAL A 317 5.26 4.69 8.82
N LEU A 318 4.73 4.41 7.65
CA LEU A 318 3.34 4.68 7.29
C LEU A 318 2.53 3.39 7.32
N ILE A 319 1.38 3.43 7.98
CA ILE A 319 0.40 2.36 7.99
C ILE A 319 -0.72 2.74 7.03
N GLU A 320 -0.86 1.99 5.95
CA GLU A 320 -1.84 2.22 4.91
C GLU A 320 -2.89 1.08 4.87
N ARG A 321 -3.99 1.30 4.15
CA ARG A 321 -4.97 0.23 3.88
C ARG A 321 -4.37 -0.83 2.97
N SER A 322 -4.68 -2.10 3.24
CA SER A 322 -4.39 -3.24 2.36
C SER A 322 -5.66 -3.88 1.87
N ARG A 323 -5.63 -4.43 0.66
CA ARG A 323 -6.67 -5.32 0.12
C ARG A 323 -6.35 -6.80 0.34
N LYS A 324 -5.12 -7.11 0.81
CA LYS A 324 -4.58 -8.48 0.88
C LYS A 324 -4.20 -8.89 2.31
N ALA A 325 -4.12 -7.93 3.22
CA ALA A 325 -3.69 -8.13 4.59
C ALA A 325 -4.46 -7.19 5.53
N ASP A 326 -4.27 -7.29 6.85
CA ASP A 326 -4.95 -6.43 7.82
C ASP A 326 -4.51 -4.96 7.71
N ALA A 327 -3.26 -4.74 7.30
CA ALA A 327 -2.71 -3.42 6.98
C ALA A 327 -1.56 -3.53 5.97
N LYS A 328 -1.16 -2.41 5.39
CA LYS A 328 0.06 -2.27 4.60
C LYS A 328 1.04 -1.37 5.33
N MET A 329 2.30 -1.77 5.40
CA MET A 329 3.40 -0.99 5.93
C MET A 329 4.27 -0.46 4.80
N ARG A 330 4.53 0.86 4.81
CA ARG A 330 5.61 1.47 4.06
C ARG A 330 6.63 2.04 5.03
N PHE A 331 7.89 1.92 4.68
CA PHE A 331 9.00 2.22 5.56
C PHE A 331 10.02 3.11 4.83
N PHE A 332 10.39 4.24 5.43
CA PHE A 332 11.28 5.23 4.85
C PHE A 332 12.44 5.48 5.79
N ASN A 333 13.67 5.31 5.29
CA ASN A 333 14.87 5.65 6.02
C ASN A 333 14.98 7.17 6.26
N ARG A 334 15.85 7.55 7.16
CA ARG A 334 16.13 8.97 7.48
C ARG A 334 16.54 9.80 6.26
N ASP A 335 17.18 9.21 5.25
CA ASP A 335 17.58 9.87 4.00
C ASP A 335 16.43 10.00 2.98
N GLY A 336 15.24 9.51 3.31
CA GLY A 336 14.05 9.49 2.46
C GLY A 336 13.95 8.27 1.54
N SER A 337 14.93 7.40 1.49
CA SER A 337 14.86 6.17 0.70
C SER A 337 13.81 5.21 1.26
N GLU A 338 13.00 4.60 0.38
CA GLU A 338 12.01 3.60 0.78
C GLU A 338 12.68 2.23 0.91
N GLY A 339 12.48 1.59 2.06
CA GLY A 339 12.99 0.26 2.34
C GLY A 339 11.92 -0.81 2.12
N ARG A 340 12.33 -2.01 1.72
CA ARG A 340 11.39 -3.09 1.41
C ARG A 340 10.75 -3.70 2.66
N MET A 341 11.48 -3.80 3.76
CA MET A 341 11.01 -4.36 5.04
C MET A 341 12.05 -4.12 6.14
N ALA A 342 11.59 -3.88 7.37
CA ALA A 342 12.44 -3.82 8.57
C ALA A 342 11.78 -4.60 9.71
N GLY A 343 12.48 -5.63 10.23
CA GLY A 343 11.97 -6.52 11.27
C GLY A 343 11.61 -5.79 12.57
N ASN A 344 12.37 -4.73 12.93
CA ASN A 344 12.08 -3.91 14.10
C ASN A 344 10.86 -3.01 13.88
N ALA A 345 10.74 -2.38 12.71
CA ALA A 345 9.62 -1.50 12.36
C ALA A 345 8.28 -2.25 12.30
N ILE A 346 8.25 -3.43 11.68
CA ILE A 346 7.00 -4.19 11.54
C ILE A 346 6.44 -4.66 12.88
N ARG A 347 7.32 -4.91 13.89
CA ARG A 347 6.88 -5.22 15.26
C ARG A 347 6.16 -4.02 15.89
N CYS A 348 6.67 -2.80 15.67
CA CYS A 348 5.99 -1.57 16.09
C CYS A 348 4.63 -1.42 15.43
N VAL A 349 4.52 -1.72 14.12
CA VAL A 349 3.23 -1.72 13.40
C VAL A 349 2.24 -2.70 14.02
N GLY A 350 2.67 -3.94 14.30
CA GLY A 350 1.81 -4.95 14.92
C GLY A 350 1.25 -4.49 16.27
N LYS A 351 2.12 -3.95 17.13
CA LYS A 351 1.70 -3.38 18.42
C LYS A 351 0.75 -2.19 18.24
N TYR A 352 1.09 -1.26 17.37
CA TYR A 352 0.27 -0.07 17.12
C TYR A 352 -1.14 -0.41 16.68
N LEU A 353 -1.27 -1.34 15.73
CA LEU A 353 -2.56 -1.77 15.18
C LEU A 353 -3.44 -2.40 16.26
N TYR A 354 -2.87 -3.28 17.08
CA TYR A 354 -3.62 -3.97 18.14
C TYR A 354 -3.98 -3.03 19.29
N ASP A 355 -2.99 -2.31 19.83
CA ASP A 355 -3.18 -1.47 21.03
C ASP A 355 -4.14 -0.30 20.80
N ASN A 356 -4.32 0.14 19.53
CA ASN A 356 -5.24 1.19 19.11
C ASN A 356 -6.49 0.67 18.40
N ASP A 357 -6.69 -0.63 18.36
CA ASP A 357 -7.86 -1.29 17.72
C ASP A 357 -8.14 -0.80 16.29
N ILE A 358 -7.08 -0.62 15.50
CA ILE A 358 -7.21 -0.11 14.15
C ILE A 358 -7.94 -1.13 13.27
N ASN A 359 -8.97 -0.69 12.55
CA ASN A 359 -9.84 -1.52 11.70
C ASN A 359 -10.59 -2.65 12.45
N GLY A 360 -10.81 -2.52 13.75
CA GLY A 360 -11.48 -3.54 14.54
C GLY A 360 -10.68 -4.85 14.60
N ILE A 361 -9.36 -4.77 14.59
CA ILE A 361 -8.45 -5.93 14.62
C ILE A 361 -8.73 -6.82 15.82
N THR A 362 -9.06 -6.22 16.99
CA THR A 362 -9.38 -6.96 18.20
C THR A 362 -10.71 -7.74 18.11
N GLU A 363 -11.63 -7.33 17.24
CA GLU A 363 -12.89 -8.04 16.99
C GLU A 363 -12.76 -9.12 15.91
N LYS A 364 -11.92 -8.87 14.90
CA LYS A 364 -11.74 -9.79 13.77
C LYS A 364 -11.00 -11.08 14.14
N HIS A 365 -10.00 -10.98 15.00
CA HIS A 365 -9.00 -12.03 15.18
C HIS A 365 -9.05 -12.72 16.55
N GLY A 366 -9.90 -12.29 17.48
CA GLY A 366 -10.03 -13.06 18.71
C GLY A 366 -10.55 -12.32 19.92
N ARG A 367 -10.88 -13.10 20.94
CA ARG A 367 -11.35 -12.59 22.21
C ARG A 367 -10.19 -11.97 23.00
N LYS A 368 -10.45 -10.86 23.67
CA LYS A 368 -9.48 -10.14 24.53
C LYS A 368 -8.75 -11.02 25.58
N THR A 369 -9.17 -12.26 25.76
CA THR A 369 -8.65 -13.21 26.77
C THR A 369 -7.49 -14.07 26.31
N ASP A 370 -7.24 -14.18 24.99
CA ASP A 370 -6.15 -15.03 24.49
C ASP A 370 -4.80 -14.34 24.69
N ALA A 371 -3.78 -15.12 25.11
CA ALA A 371 -2.43 -14.60 25.35
C ALA A 371 -1.72 -14.14 24.07
N THR A 372 -2.19 -14.60 22.90
CA THR A 372 -1.61 -14.28 21.60
C THR A 372 -2.66 -13.86 20.60
N GLU A 373 -2.23 -13.16 19.56
CA GLU A 373 -3.04 -12.73 18.40
C GLU A 373 -2.20 -12.87 17.15
N THR A 374 -2.82 -13.22 16.02
CA THR A 374 -2.11 -13.32 14.73
C THR A 374 -2.70 -12.30 13.76
N ILE A 375 -1.83 -11.49 13.14
CA ILE A 375 -2.20 -10.51 12.12
C ILE A 375 -1.27 -10.61 10.92
N THR A 376 -1.70 -10.04 9.81
CA THR A 376 -0.94 -10.02 8.56
C THR A 376 -0.65 -8.58 8.13
N ILE A 377 0.58 -8.32 7.66
CA ILE A 377 1.01 -7.01 7.17
C ILE A 377 1.58 -7.16 5.77
N GLU A 378 1.01 -6.41 4.82
CA GLU A 378 1.56 -6.27 3.48
C GLU A 378 2.79 -5.35 3.51
N THR A 379 3.88 -5.79 2.90
CA THR A 379 5.14 -5.02 2.74
C THR A 379 5.65 -5.15 1.30
N GLU A 380 6.63 -4.35 0.91
CA GLU A 380 7.32 -4.50 -0.38
C GLU A 380 8.07 -5.84 -0.52
N ALA A 381 8.34 -6.54 0.59
CA ALA A 381 8.93 -7.88 0.61
C ALA A 381 7.87 -8.99 0.69
N GLY A 382 6.59 -8.68 0.45
CA GLY A 382 5.46 -9.62 0.54
C GLY A 382 4.67 -9.49 1.83
N ILE A 383 3.69 -10.37 2.00
CA ILE A 383 2.85 -10.42 3.20
C ILE A 383 3.63 -11.12 4.32
N LYS A 384 3.67 -10.50 5.50
CA LYS A 384 4.29 -11.03 6.70
C LYS A 384 3.25 -11.36 7.74
N THR A 385 3.38 -12.53 8.34
CA THR A 385 2.55 -12.97 9.47
C THR A 385 3.23 -12.62 10.78
N LEU A 386 2.49 -11.97 11.66
CA LEU A 386 2.95 -11.56 12.99
C LEU A 386 2.14 -12.28 14.06
N VAL A 387 2.82 -12.79 15.08
CA VAL A 387 2.20 -13.27 16.31
C VAL A 387 2.46 -12.24 17.41
N LEU A 388 1.40 -11.65 17.93
CA LEU A 388 1.42 -10.64 18.97
C LEU A 388 1.26 -11.32 20.32
N TYR A 389 2.22 -11.13 21.23
CA TYR A 389 2.14 -11.64 22.61
C TYR A 389 1.62 -10.52 23.52
N LYS A 390 0.56 -10.82 24.25
CA LYS A 390 -0.17 -9.83 25.06
C LYS A 390 0.14 -9.99 26.55
N GLN A 391 0.30 -8.86 27.22
CA GLN A 391 0.40 -8.77 28.66
C GLN A 391 -0.46 -7.59 29.15
N ASN A 392 -1.36 -7.83 30.09
CA ASN A 392 -2.29 -6.82 30.60
C ASN A 392 -3.12 -6.13 29.51
N GLY A 393 -3.57 -6.90 28.49
CA GLY A 393 -4.40 -6.41 27.39
C GLY A 393 -3.68 -5.59 26.32
N LYS A 394 -2.34 -5.45 26.39
CA LYS A 394 -1.51 -4.78 25.41
C LYS A 394 -0.42 -5.69 24.88
N VAL A 395 0.06 -5.40 23.68
CA VAL A 395 1.17 -6.14 23.06
C VAL A 395 2.47 -5.81 23.76
N SER A 396 3.16 -6.83 24.27
CA SER A 396 4.48 -6.71 24.92
C SER A 396 5.62 -7.09 24.00
N SER A 397 5.42 -8.10 23.14
CA SER A 397 6.38 -8.54 22.15
C SER A 397 5.69 -9.06 20.90
N VAL A 398 6.44 -9.13 19.79
CA VAL A 398 5.92 -9.55 18.49
C VAL A 398 6.90 -10.52 17.86
N SER A 399 6.39 -11.66 17.39
CA SER A 399 7.12 -12.60 16.55
C SER A 399 6.76 -12.38 15.08
N VAL A 400 7.77 -12.34 14.23
CA VAL A 400 7.64 -12.13 12.79
C VAL A 400 8.20 -13.32 12.04
N ASP A 401 7.46 -13.85 11.07
CA ASP A 401 7.99 -14.81 10.12
C ASP A 401 8.88 -14.07 9.10
N MET A 402 10.19 -14.27 9.23
CA MET A 402 11.20 -13.65 8.37
C MET A 402 11.35 -14.37 7.03
N GLY A 403 10.79 -15.57 6.90
CA GLY A 403 10.93 -16.45 5.74
C GLY A 403 12.17 -17.32 5.80
N SER A 404 12.44 -18.00 4.68
CA SER A 404 13.54 -18.95 4.56
C SER A 404 14.88 -18.27 4.29
N PRO A 405 15.97 -18.67 4.94
CA PRO A 405 17.30 -18.21 4.60
C PRO A 405 17.76 -18.75 3.25
N ILE A 406 18.56 -17.96 2.54
CA ILE A 406 19.13 -18.33 1.24
C ILE A 406 20.63 -18.58 1.42
N PHE A 407 21.08 -19.74 0.90
CA PHE A 407 22.45 -20.23 1.08
C PHE A 407 23.27 -20.24 -0.22
N ASP A 408 22.62 -20.07 -1.37
CA ASP A 408 23.27 -20.01 -2.67
C ASP A 408 24.19 -18.79 -2.76
N PRO A 409 25.52 -18.97 -2.97
CA PRO A 409 26.48 -17.87 -3.06
C PRO A 409 26.09 -16.78 -4.07
N ALA A 410 25.49 -17.17 -5.19
CA ALA A 410 25.05 -16.22 -6.22
C ALA A 410 23.91 -15.33 -5.73
N GLN A 411 23.04 -15.83 -4.87
CA GLN A 411 21.91 -15.11 -4.30
C GLN A 411 22.24 -14.37 -3.00
N ILE A 412 23.36 -14.74 -2.33
CA ILE A 412 23.94 -13.97 -1.21
C ILE A 412 24.69 -12.72 -1.72
N PRO A 413 24.96 -12.56 -2.94
CA PRO A 413 26.08 -12.18 -3.82
C PRO A 413 27.45 -12.21 -3.09
N VAL A 414 28.02 -13.41 -3.02
CA VAL A 414 29.37 -13.63 -2.49
C VAL A 414 30.19 -14.52 -3.45
N THR A 415 31.49 -14.20 -3.62
CA THR A 415 32.37 -14.97 -4.51
C THR A 415 33.14 -16.09 -3.80
N LEU A 416 32.98 -16.24 -2.49
CA LEU A 416 33.50 -17.39 -1.74
C LEU A 416 32.79 -18.67 -2.19
N LYS A 417 33.53 -19.76 -2.22
CA LYS A 417 32.98 -21.06 -2.58
C LYS A 417 32.20 -21.66 -1.41
N ASP A 418 31.09 -22.30 -1.73
CA ASP A 418 30.35 -23.13 -0.78
C ASP A 418 31.09 -24.45 -0.50
N SER A 419 30.80 -25.05 0.65
CA SER A 419 31.29 -26.36 1.06
C SER A 419 30.12 -27.27 1.42
N GLU A 420 30.37 -28.58 1.38
CA GLU A 420 29.42 -29.58 1.91
C GLU A 420 29.28 -29.41 3.42
N LEU A 421 28.05 -29.42 3.90
CA LEU A 421 27.76 -29.38 5.33
C LEU A 421 27.63 -30.76 5.91
N PRO A 422 28.10 -31.00 7.15
CA PRO A 422 27.88 -32.29 7.82
C PRO A 422 26.38 -32.54 8.01
N LYS A 423 25.94 -33.77 7.76
CA LYS A 423 24.55 -34.16 8.05
C LYS A 423 24.35 -34.12 9.56
N LEU A 424 23.40 -33.31 10.02
CA LEU A 424 23.00 -33.33 11.42
C LEU A 424 22.12 -34.57 11.69
N GLU A 425 22.29 -35.18 12.87
CA GLU A 425 21.62 -36.43 13.28
C GLU A 425 20.09 -36.29 13.43
N ASP A 426 19.56 -35.06 13.49
CA ASP A 426 18.15 -34.75 13.83
C ASP A 426 17.16 -34.75 12.63
N GLY A 427 17.58 -35.25 11.45
CA GLY A 427 16.69 -35.29 10.26
C GLY A 427 16.28 -33.91 9.71
N ALA A 428 16.96 -32.83 10.13
CA ALA A 428 16.71 -31.47 9.72
C ALA A 428 16.97 -31.27 8.22
N LYS A 429 16.10 -30.60 7.54
CA LYS A 429 16.27 -30.12 6.15
C LYS A 429 17.22 -28.92 6.09
N LEU A 430 18.48 -29.11 6.49
CA LEU A 430 19.51 -28.11 6.24
C LEU A 430 19.99 -28.20 4.78
N PRO A 431 20.53 -27.10 4.23
CA PRO A 431 21.14 -27.13 2.91
C PRO A 431 22.29 -28.12 2.88
N SER A 432 22.47 -28.80 1.77
CA SER A 432 23.63 -29.71 1.60
C SER A 432 24.94 -28.93 1.43
N ARG A 433 24.87 -27.68 1.00
CA ARG A 433 26.01 -26.80 0.73
C ARG A 433 25.70 -25.39 1.18
N ALA A 434 26.71 -24.70 1.73
CA ALA A 434 26.67 -23.28 2.08
C ALA A 434 28.09 -22.69 2.15
N VAL A 435 28.20 -21.36 2.13
CA VAL A 435 29.45 -20.66 2.49
C VAL A 435 29.56 -20.67 4.01
N CYS A 436 30.10 -21.76 4.54
CA CYS A 436 30.19 -22.01 5.97
C CYS A 436 31.65 -22.24 6.37
N ASN A 437 32.09 -21.57 7.45
CA ASN A 437 33.43 -21.67 8.02
C ASN A 437 34.56 -21.48 6.97
N GLN A 438 34.36 -20.56 6.03
CA GLN A 438 35.35 -20.23 5.00
C GLN A 438 36.32 -19.18 5.49
N THR A 439 37.61 -19.32 5.09
CA THR A 439 38.63 -18.33 5.44
C THR A 439 38.51 -17.10 4.57
N LEU A 440 38.44 -15.92 5.21
CA LEU A 440 38.46 -14.62 4.57
C LEU A 440 39.57 -13.77 5.16
N ASN A 441 40.52 -13.34 4.33
CA ASN A 441 41.60 -12.44 4.78
C ASN A 441 41.13 -10.99 4.72
N VAL A 442 41.05 -10.34 5.87
CA VAL A 442 40.70 -8.92 5.98
C VAL A 442 41.88 -8.17 6.61
N ALA A 443 42.48 -7.28 5.85
CA ALA A 443 43.63 -6.47 6.26
C ALA A 443 44.80 -7.29 6.88
N GLY A 444 45.07 -8.48 6.32
CA GLY A 444 46.15 -9.35 6.76
C GLY A 444 45.81 -10.28 7.93
N THR A 445 44.55 -10.27 8.39
CA THR A 445 44.04 -11.18 9.43
C THR A 445 43.05 -12.15 8.81
N ASP A 446 43.20 -13.42 9.08
CA ASP A 446 42.32 -14.48 8.62
C ASP A 446 41.13 -14.65 9.57
N TYR A 447 39.92 -14.51 9.02
CA TYR A 447 38.65 -14.72 9.73
C TYR A 447 37.93 -15.93 9.16
N SER A 448 37.31 -16.71 10.03
CA SER A 448 36.36 -17.74 9.62
C SER A 448 34.97 -17.14 9.48
N VAL A 449 34.42 -17.20 8.28
CA VAL A 449 33.14 -16.57 7.95
C VAL A 449 32.07 -17.58 7.47
N THR A 450 30.82 -17.29 7.80
CA THR A 450 29.63 -17.99 7.30
C THR A 450 28.71 -16.95 6.68
N CYS A 451 28.30 -17.16 5.42
CA CYS A 451 27.46 -16.20 4.70
C CYS A 451 26.05 -16.73 4.48
N VAL A 452 25.07 -15.88 4.70
CA VAL A 452 23.64 -16.19 4.50
C VAL A 452 22.89 -14.93 4.06
N ASN A 453 21.83 -15.12 3.27
CA ASN A 453 20.92 -14.03 2.91
C ASN A 453 19.57 -14.25 3.62
N VAL A 454 19.13 -13.26 4.40
CA VAL A 454 17.84 -13.23 5.12
C VAL A 454 17.01 -12.04 4.61
N GLY A 455 16.91 -11.90 3.28
CA GLY A 455 16.34 -10.75 2.59
C GLY A 455 17.36 -9.67 2.24
N ASN A 456 18.55 -9.73 2.85
CA ASN A 456 19.76 -8.96 2.56
C ASN A 456 20.99 -9.81 2.90
N PRO A 457 22.19 -9.48 2.34
CA PRO A 457 23.41 -10.27 2.56
C PRO A 457 24.01 -10.05 3.95
N HIS A 458 24.45 -11.15 4.57
CA HIS A 458 25.11 -11.17 5.87
C HIS A 458 26.37 -12.03 5.84
N CYS A 459 27.44 -11.53 6.47
CA CYS A 459 28.68 -12.21 6.75
C CYS A 459 28.82 -12.37 8.27
N VAL A 460 28.77 -13.60 8.77
CA VAL A 460 28.84 -13.90 10.21
C VAL A 460 30.22 -14.37 10.58
N VAL A 461 30.82 -13.71 11.59
CA VAL A 461 32.15 -13.99 12.15
C VAL A 461 32.00 -14.38 13.61
N PHE A 462 32.44 -15.59 13.98
CA PHE A 462 32.42 -16.01 15.38
C PHE A 462 33.72 -15.55 16.10
N SER A 463 33.54 -14.72 17.14
CA SER A 463 34.65 -14.19 17.96
C SER A 463 34.39 -14.45 19.45
N LYS A 464 35.48 -14.87 20.17
CA LYS A 464 35.44 -15.00 21.63
C LYS A 464 35.39 -13.65 22.32
N PHE A 465 35.87 -12.58 21.67
CA PHE A 465 36.07 -11.26 22.26
C PHE A 465 35.19 -10.17 21.57
N VAL A 466 33.95 -10.49 21.23
CA VAL A 466 33.06 -9.61 20.48
C VAL A 466 32.99 -8.18 21.00
N ASP A 467 33.09 -7.98 22.33
CA ASP A 467 33.06 -6.67 22.98
C ASP A 467 34.33 -5.82 22.70
N LYS A 468 35.41 -6.47 22.34
CA LYS A 468 36.73 -5.82 22.11
C LYS A 468 37.01 -5.62 20.61
N GLU A 469 36.17 -6.15 19.73
CA GLU A 469 36.36 -5.99 18.29
C GLU A 469 36.24 -4.51 17.90
N PRO A 470 37.22 -3.96 17.19
CA PRO A 470 37.23 -2.56 16.79
C PRO A 470 36.41 -2.34 15.53
N LEU A 471 35.06 -2.48 15.63
CA LEU A 471 34.16 -2.49 14.49
C LEU A 471 34.30 -1.27 13.60
N GLU A 472 34.53 -0.09 14.17
CA GLU A 472 34.76 1.15 13.41
C GLU A 472 35.96 1.06 12.45
N LYS A 473 36.92 0.18 12.76
CA LYS A 473 38.13 -0.02 11.92
C LYS A 473 37.93 -1.17 10.93
N ILE A 474 37.39 -2.30 11.40
CA ILE A 474 37.34 -3.51 10.59
C ILE A 474 36.01 -3.64 9.81
N GLY A 475 34.93 -3.06 10.33
CA GLY A 475 33.59 -3.13 9.70
C GLY A 475 33.57 -2.61 8.27
N PRO A 476 34.12 -1.42 7.98
CA PRO A 476 34.19 -0.93 6.59
C PRO A 476 34.96 -1.85 5.65
N LEU A 477 36.00 -2.55 6.18
CA LEU A 477 36.84 -3.46 5.40
C LEU A 477 36.10 -4.75 5.04
N PHE A 478 35.20 -5.24 5.92
CA PHE A 478 34.30 -6.34 5.61
C PHE A 478 33.21 -5.90 4.64
N GLU A 479 32.54 -4.77 4.93
CA GLU A 479 31.44 -4.24 4.11
C GLU A 479 31.82 -4.12 2.64
N THR A 480 33.01 -3.59 2.36
CA THR A 480 33.52 -3.28 1.01
C THR A 480 34.48 -4.32 0.47
N HIS A 481 34.62 -5.45 1.13
CA HIS A 481 35.57 -6.49 0.70
C HIS A 481 35.22 -7.00 -0.70
N PRO A 482 36.22 -7.23 -1.60
CA PRO A 482 35.99 -7.66 -2.98
C PRO A 482 35.15 -8.93 -3.14
N VAL A 483 35.13 -9.82 -2.15
CA VAL A 483 34.28 -11.04 -2.18
C VAL A 483 32.79 -10.72 -2.07
N PHE A 484 32.40 -9.51 -1.67
CA PHE A 484 31.02 -9.03 -1.57
C PHE A 484 30.76 -7.91 -2.59
N PRO A 485 30.49 -8.21 -3.87
CA PRO A 485 30.37 -7.20 -4.94
C PRO A 485 29.26 -6.18 -4.68
N ASN A 486 28.23 -6.54 -3.92
CA ASN A 486 27.11 -5.67 -3.54
C ASN A 486 27.21 -5.19 -2.09
N ARG A 487 28.40 -5.25 -1.48
CA ARG A 487 28.65 -5.03 -0.05
C ARG A 487 27.85 -6.01 0.82
N THR A 488 28.12 -6.04 2.12
CA THR A 488 27.47 -6.94 3.06
C THR A 488 27.28 -6.29 4.43
N ASN A 489 26.31 -6.78 5.21
CA ASN A 489 26.30 -6.58 6.66
C ASN A 489 27.24 -7.60 7.29
N THR A 490 27.89 -7.26 8.42
CA THR A 490 28.79 -8.15 9.11
C THR A 490 28.39 -8.29 10.57
N GLU A 491 28.17 -9.52 11.00
CA GLU A 491 27.79 -9.88 12.36
C GLU A 491 28.98 -10.50 13.09
N PHE A 492 29.46 -9.84 14.13
CA PHE A 492 30.45 -10.39 15.06
C PHE A 492 29.71 -11.05 16.22
N VAL A 493 29.86 -12.37 16.35
CA VAL A 493 29.04 -13.20 17.22
C VAL A 493 29.92 -13.94 18.24
N ARG A 494 29.55 -13.84 19.51
CA ARG A 494 30.06 -14.70 20.57
C ARG A 494 29.00 -15.73 20.95
N VAL A 495 29.35 -16.99 20.90
CA VAL A 495 28.56 -18.07 21.47
C VAL A 495 28.71 -18.03 22.98
N VAL A 496 27.67 -17.70 23.71
CA VAL A 496 27.63 -17.65 25.18
C VAL A 496 27.24 -19.01 25.73
N GLY A 497 26.34 -19.67 25.06
CA GLY A 497 25.85 -21.01 25.40
C GLY A 497 25.04 -21.60 24.23
N PRO A 498 24.51 -22.82 24.38
CA PRO A 498 23.80 -23.52 23.31
C PRO A 498 22.51 -22.79 22.85
N ASN A 499 21.96 -21.94 23.69
CA ASN A 499 20.74 -21.16 23.43
C ASN A 499 20.95 -19.66 23.60
N GLU A 500 22.20 -19.18 23.59
CA GLU A 500 22.49 -17.78 23.80
C GLU A 500 23.69 -17.29 22.98
N LEU A 501 23.45 -16.25 22.20
CA LEU A 501 24.46 -15.53 21.41
C LEU A 501 24.56 -14.08 21.86
N LYS A 502 25.76 -13.51 21.76
CA LYS A 502 25.99 -12.07 21.88
C LYS A 502 26.47 -11.53 20.54
N LEU A 503 25.87 -10.44 20.08
CA LEU A 503 26.01 -9.93 18.73
C LEU A 503 26.35 -8.45 18.71
N ARG A 504 27.31 -8.08 17.86
CA ARG A 504 27.53 -6.70 17.38
C ARG A 504 27.52 -6.70 15.87
N THR A 505 26.84 -5.73 15.27
CA THR A 505 26.61 -5.69 13.81
C THR A 505 27.20 -4.41 13.23
N TRP A 506 27.89 -4.57 12.10
CA TRP A 506 28.20 -3.50 11.17
C TRP A 506 27.25 -3.58 9.99
N GLU A 507 26.34 -2.63 9.89
CA GLU A 507 25.34 -2.61 8.83
C GLU A 507 25.83 -1.86 7.59
N ARG A 508 25.56 -2.43 6.43
CA ARG A 508 25.88 -1.86 5.12
C ARG A 508 25.32 -0.45 4.96
N GLY A 509 26.20 0.54 4.84
CA GLY A 509 25.87 1.95 4.69
C GLY A 509 25.53 2.70 5.99
N ASN A 510 25.34 2.00 7.12
CA ASN A 510 24.93 2.60 8.38
C ASN A 510 26.00 2.54 9.50
N GLY A 511 27.01 1.69 9.34
CA GLY A 511 28.03 1.48 10.37
C GLY A 511 27.55 0.57 11.50
N GLU A 512 28.16 0.71 12.70
CA GLU A 512 27.75 -0.07 13.87
C GLU A 512 26.38 0.42 14.39
N THR A 513 25.40 -0.49 14.43
CA THR A 513 24.04 -0.21 14.93
C THR A 513 23.76 -0.89 16.26
N LEU A 514 22.71 -0.41 16.96
CA LEU A 514 22.31 -0.98 18.26
C LEU A 514 21.65 -2.35 18.13
N ALA A 515 20.94 -2.59 17.02
CA ALA A 515 20.31 -3.87 16.72
C ALA A 515 20.01 -4.02 15.24
N CYS A 516 20.34 -5.17 14.68
CA CYS A 516 19.96 -5.59 13.34
C CYS A 516 19.10 -6.87 13.44
N GLY A 517 17.81 -6.79 13.09
CA GLY A 517 16.90 -7.94 13.17
C GLY A 517 17.29 -9.07 12.21
N THR A 518 17.61 -8.74 10.95
CA THR A 518 18.10 -9.71 9.96
C THR A 518 19.49 -10.24 10.32
N GLY A 519 20.34 -9.42 10.92
CA GLY A 519 21.65 -9.83 11.44
C GLY A 519 21.53 -10.85 12.58
N ALA A 520 20.59 -10.65 13.51
CA ALA A 520 20.30 -11.63 14.56
C ALA A 520 19.81 -12.97 13.97
N CYS A 521 18.95 -12.93 12.96
CA CYS A 521 18.50 -14.11 12.22
C CYS A 521 19.67 -14.82 11.54
N ALA A 522 20.52 -14.07 10.84
CA ALA A 522 21.71 -14.59 10.16
C ALA A 522 22.69 -15.24 11.15
N ALA A 523 22.91 -14.60 12.31
CA ALA A 523 23.77 -15.13 13.36
C ALA A 523 23.28 -16.47 13.89
N VAL A 524 21.97 -16.63 14.12
CA VAL A 524 21.39 -17.90 14.60
C VAL A 524 21.47 -18.98 13.52
N VAL A 525 21.14 -18.66 12.27
CA VAL A 525 21.28 -19.60 11.14
C VAL A 525 22.74 -20.06 11.03
N ALA A 526 23.70 -19.11 11.03
CA ALA A 526 25.12 -19.44 10.98
C ALA A 526 25.56 -20.30 12.18
N ALA A 527 25.06 -20.00 13.39
CA ALA A 527 25.35 -20.81 14.58
C ALA A 527 24.84 -22.24 14.48
N VAL A 528 23.67 -22.44 13.86
CA VAL A 528 23.12 -23.78 13.58
C VAL A 528 23.98 -24.50 12.54
N LEU A 529 24.37 -23.83 11.43
CA LEU A 529 25.22 -24.42 10.40
C LEU A 529 26.59 -24.86 10.93
N ASN A 530 27.13 -24.14 11.93
CA ASN A 530 28.41 -24.43 12.57
C ASN A 530 28.27 -25.38 13.78
N GLY A 531 27.06 -25.88 14.09
CA GLY A 531 26.83 -26.81 15.20
C GLY A 531 26.87 -26.20 16.60
N PHE A 532 26.86 -24.86 16.72
CA PHE A 532 26.85 -24.16 18.01
C PHE A 532 25.46 -24.09 18.64
N CYS A 533 24.41 -24.09 17.82
CA CYS A 533 23.02 -24.07 18.23
C CYS A 533 22.24 -25.19 17.50
N ARG A 534 21.06 -25.53 18.02
CA ARG A 534 20.16 -26.53 17.39
C ARG A 534 18.99 -25.86 16.71
N ILE A 535 18.44 -26.52 15.70
CA ILE A 535 17.17 -26.12 15.08
C ILE A 535 16.00 -26.26 16.05
N ASN A 536 14.90 -25.56 15.74
CA ASN A 536 13.67 -25.57 16.55
C ASN A 536 13.81 -25.10 18.01
N GLN A 537 14.95 -24.54 18.37
CA GLN A 537 15.15 -23.95 19.68
C GLN A 537 15.03 -22.42 19.62
N ASP A 538 14.48 -21.83 20.67
CA ASP A 538 14.50 -20.37 20.85
C ASP A 538 15.88 -19.94 21.34
N ILE A 539 16.59 -19.21 20.50
CA ILE A 539 17.93 -18.70 20.78
C ILE A 539 17.82 -17.24 21.21
N THR A 540 18.32 -16.96 22.40
CA THR A 540 18.44 -15.59 22.91
C THR A 540 19.63 -14.90 22.27
N VAL A 541 19.39 -13.80 21.56
CA VAL A 541 20.42 -12.98 20.93
C VAL A 541 20.52 -11.64 21.64
N ARG A 542 21.61 -11.44 22.38
CA ARG A 542 21.91 -10.16 23.04
C ARG A 542 22.59 -9.21 22.07
N VAL A 543 21.92 -8.15 21.74
CA VAL A 543 22.42 -7.03 20.94
C VAL A 543 22.67 -5.80 21.83
N ARG A 544 23.33 -4.77 21.32
CA ARG A 544 23.57 -3.55 22.11
C ARG A 544 22.28 -2.84 22.55
N GLY A 545 21.24 -2.89 21.71
CA GLY A 545 19.94 -2.26 21.97
C GLY A 545 18.96 -3.10 22.81
N GLY A 546 19.33 -4.34 23.19
CA GLY A 546 18.44 -5.19 23.98
C GLY A 546 18.56 -6.69 23.70
N VAL A 547 17.42 -7.38 23.74
CA VAL A 547 17.36 -8.84 23.58
C VAL A 547 16.35 -9.17 22.47
N LEU A 548 16.78 -10.04 21.59
CA LEU A 548 15.95 -10.66 20.55
C LEU A 548 15.90 -12.17 20.79
N HIS A 549 14.81 -12.81 20.41
CA HIS A 549 14.69 -14.26 20.38
C HIS A 549 14.51 -14.71 18.94
N VAL A 550 15.32 -15.64 18.52
CA VAL A 550 15.28 -16.14 17.15
C VAL A 550 15.15 -17.65 17.17
N LYS A 551 14.20 -18.15 16.40
CA LYS A 551 13.99 -19.58 16.20
C LYS A 551 14.12 -19.92 14.72
N TYR A 552 15.09 -20.75 14.38
CA TYR A 552 15.27 -21.31 13.05
C TYR A 552 14.74 -22.75 13.02
N THR A 553 13.78 -23.05 12.15
CA THR A 553 13.12 -24.35 12.08
C THR A 553 13.80 -25.33 11.10
N GLY A 554 14.81 -24.85 10.36
CA GLY A 554 15.37 -25.56 9.20
C GLY A 554 14.71 -25.14 7.87
N GLU A 555 13.53 -24.55 7.93
CA GLU A 555 12.80 -24.02 6.76
C GLU A 555 12.60 -22.49 6.85
N THR A 556 12.10 -21.99 7.96
CA THR A 556 11.84 -20.55 8.16
C THR A 556 12.44 -20.05 9.46
N ILE A 557 12.55 -18.74 9.58
CA ILE A 557 13.12 -18.05 10.74
C ILE A 557 12.03 -17.22 11.39
N TYR A 558 11.83 -17.37 12.68
CA TYR A 558 10.97 -16.51 13.50
C TYR A 558 11.82 -15.58 14.34
N LEU A 559 11.56 -14.28 14.22
CA LEU A 559 12.21 -13.23 14.99
C LEU A 559 11.22 -12.63 15.99
N THR A 560 11.49 -12.78 17.28
CA THR A 560 10.67 -12.24 18.35
C THR A 560 11.42 -11.16 19.12
N GLY A 561 10.78 -10.03 19.37
CA GLY A 561 11.36 -8.95 20.15
C GLY A 561 10.32 -8.03 20.78
N GLY A 562 10.74 -7.34 21.82
CA GLY A 562 9.94 -6.32 22.47
C GLY A 562 9.73 -5.09 21.59
N THR A 563 8.64 -4.37 21.85
CA THR A 563 8.38 -3.08 21.23
C THR A 563 7.61 -2.20 22.22
N THR A 564 7.95 -0.91 22.23
CA THR A 564 7.44 0.05 23.22
C THR A 564 6.92 1.29 22.51
N THR A 565 5.78 1.79 22.96
CA THR A 565 5.30 3.13 22.66
C THR A 565 6.01 4.10 23.59
N CYS A 566 6.81 5.02 23.03
CA CYS A 566 7.54 6.03 23.81
C CYS A 566 6.63 7.21 24.15
N TYR A 567 6.01 7.80 23.13
CA TYR A 567 5.03 8.88 23.27
C TYR A 567 4.25 9.06 21.97
N GLU A 568 3.14 9.80 22.08
CA GLU A 568 2.30 10.20 20.95
C GLU A 568 2.32 11.73 20.81
N GLY A 569 2.08 12.21 19.62
CA GLY A 569 2.04 13.63 19.33
C GLY A 569 1.38 13.95 18.01
N SER A 570 1.37 15.23 17.69
CA SER A 570 0.93 15.73 16.39
C SER A 570 1.97 16.68 15.82
N VAL A 571 2.07 16.69 14.50
CA VAL A 571 2.97 17.57 13.76
C VAL A 571 2.23 18.22 12.61
N GLU A 572 2.44 19.51 12.41
CA GLU A 572 1.93 20.24 11.25
C GLU A 572 2.88 20.06 10.05
N ILE A 573 2.31 19.72 8.89
CA ILE A 573 3.07 19.49 7.66
C ILE A 573 2.59 20.38 6.51
#